data_39dbb8945f1d576f797b8635971a890a
#
_entry.id   39dbb8945f1d576f797b8635971a890a
#
_cell.length_a   1.000
_cell.length_b   1.000
_cell.length_c   1.000
_cell.angle_alpha   90.00
_cell.angle_beta   90.00
_cell.angle_gamma   90.00
#
_symmetry.space_group_name_H-M   'P 1'
#
loop_
_entity.id
_entity.type
_entity.pdbx_description
1 polymer ?
#
loop_
_entity_poly.entity_id
_entity_poly.type
_entity_poly.pdbx_seq_one_letter_code
_entity_poly.pdbx_strand_id
1 'polypeptide(L)'
;DTEVQTHLIGAYNIDNLLAAACIGTHFGISQEEISIALAEYQPGLGRSEYRQTANNRLIVDAYNANPTSMHAALENFRHINAERKMAILGDMNELGVDSEAEHLRIATEVIGSDIKEVWFVGGKFAAALSKLSVPADLQVRLFADIDAVKAAITEQAPKDAFILIKGSNSTRLHQLPPLL
;
A
#
# COMPACT_ATOMS: atom_id res chain seq x y z
N ASP A 1 30.53 7.78 -7.91
CA ASP A 1 29.09 7.74 -7.61
C ASP A 1 28.49 6.63 -8.47
N THR A 2 27.86 5.65 -7.83
CA THR A 2 27.21 4.53 -8.53
C THR A 2 25.70 4.68 -8.34
N GLU A 3 24.97 4.81 -9.44
CA GLU A 3 23.50 4.76 -9.41
C GLU A 3 23.06 3.31 -9.39
N VAL A 4 22.15 2.97 -8.48
CA VAL A 4 21.57 1.64 -8.34
C VAL A 4 20.07 1.71 -8.56
N GLN A 5 19.57 1.08 -9.61
CA GLN A 5 18.14 0.93 -9.84
C GLN A 5 17.64 -0.30 -9.08
N THR A 6 16.64 -0.12 -8.23
CA THR A 6 16.08 -1.19 -7.40
C THR A 6 14.61 -1.46 -7.75
N HIS A 7 14.10 -2.62 -7.35
CA HIS A 7 12.68 -2.97 -7.48
C HIS A 7 11.82 -2.49 -6.30
N LEU A 8 12.43 -1.79 -5.34
CA LEU A 8 11.72 -1.23 -4.19
C LEU A 8 10.99 0.06 -4.56
N ILE A 9 9.73 0.17 -4.17
CA ILE A 9 8.89 1.35 -4.42
C ILE A 9 8.78 2.19 -3.16
N GLY A 10 8.89 3.51 -3.33
CA GLY A 10 8.69 4.49 -2.29
C GLY A 10 9.98 4.97 -1.62
N ALA A 11 10.05 6.27 -1.40
CA ALA A 11 11.20 6.95 -0.82
C ALA A 11 11.56 6.43 0.59
N TYR A 12 10.59 5.92 1.35
CA TYR A 12 10.81 5.32 2.67
C TYR A 12 11.69 4.05 2.64
N ASN A 13 11.89 3.44 1.46
CA ASN A 13 12.82 2.32 1.32
C ASN A 13 14.29 2.75 1.19
N ILE A 14 14.57 4.03 1.00
CA ILE A 14 15.94 4.54 0.90
C ILE A 14 16.71 4.24 2.20
N ASP A 15 16.09 4.44 3.36
CA ASP A 15 16.72 4.14 4.64
C ASP A 15 17.04 2.65 4.80
N ASN A 16 16.16 1.77 4.31
CA ASN A 16 16.40 0.32 4.31
C ASN A 16 17.57 -0.06 3.40
N LEU A 17 17.66 0.55 2.21
CA LEU A 17 18.75 0.34 1.25
C LEU A 17 20.08 0.84 1.84
N LEU A 18 20.08 2.03 2.45
CA LEU A 18 21.27 2.58 3.11
C LEU A 18 21.73 1.71 4.27
N ALA A 19 20.80 1.23 5.09
CA ALA A 19 21.11 0.31 6.20
C ALA A 19 21.74 -0.99 5.67
N ALA A 20 21.17 -1.59 4.62
CA ALA A 20 21.72 -2.79 4.01
C ALA A 20 23.11 -2.54 3.43
N ALA A 21 23.32 -1.43 2.71
CA ALA A 21 24.62 -1.05 2.18
C ALA A 21 25.65 -0.82 3.29
N CYS A 22 25.30 -0.13 4.36
CA CYS A 22 26.16 0.12 5.51
C CYS A 22 26.58 -1.19 6.19
N ILE A 23 25.63 -2.12 6.40
CA ILE A 23 25.91 -3.43 6.98
C ILE A 23 26.84 -4.23 6.06
N GLY A 24 26.55 -4.30 4.77
CA GLY A 24 27.41 -4.98 3.79
C GLY A 24 28.86 -4.46 3.83
N THR A 25 29.00 -3.13 3.81
CA THR A 25 30.34 -2.48 3.91
C THR A 25 31.04 -2.83 5.21
N HIS A 26 30.32 -2.84 6.34
CA HIS A 26 30.88 -3.21 7.65
C HIS A 26 31.44 -4.63 7.66
N PHE A 27 30.79 -5.55 6.96
CA PHE A 27 31.23 -6.95 6.84
C PHE A 27 32.21 -7.17 5.68
N GLY A 28 32.71 -6.12 5.05
CA GLY A 28 33.76 -6.18 4.03
C GLY A 28 33.28 -6.61 2.64
N ILE A 29 31.99 -6.55 2.37
CA ILE A 29 31.44 -6.79 1.03
C ILE A 29 31.79 -5.58 0.14
N SER A 30 32.23 -5.82 -1.08
CA SER A 30 32.60 -4.76 -2.00
C SER A 30 31.38 -3.92 -2.43
N GLN A 31 31.62 -2.66 -2.79
CA GLN A 31 30.58 -1.76 -3.27
C GLN A 31 29.87 -2.32 -4.52
N GLU A 32 30.61 -3.02 -5.37
CA GLU A 32 30.05 -3.64 -6.58
C GLU A 32 29.06 -4.76 -6.22
N GLU A 33 29.46 -5.68 -5.32
CA GLU A 33 28.58 -6.76 -4.86
C GLU A 33 27.35 -6.23 -4.12
N ILE A 34 27.51 -5.19 -3.29
CA ILE A 34 26.38 -4.51 -2.64
C ILE A 34 25.42 -3.93 -3.68
N SER A 35 25.96 -3.23 -4.69
CA SER A 35 25.14 -2.62 -5.75
C SER A 35 24.35 -3.67 -6.55
N ILE A 36 24.97 -4.78 -6.89
CA ILE A 36 24.32 -5.91 -7.58
C ILE A 36 23.21 -6.50 -6.68
N ALA A 37 23.51 -6.79 -5.43
CA ALA A 37 22.55 -7.38 -4.51
C ALA A 37 21.32 -6.48 -4.28
N LEU A 38 21.52 -5.15 -4.17
CA LEU A 38 20.43 -4.18 -4.03
C LEU A 38 19.59 -4.05 -5.31
N ALA A 39 20.23 -4.11 -6.48
CA ALA A 39 19.52 -4.06 -7.77
C ALA A 39 18.70 -5.33 -8.03
N GLU A 40 19.21 -6.49 -7.66
CA GLU A 40 18.54 -7.79 -7.88
C GLU A 40 17.50 -8.12 -6.82
N TYR A 41 17.50 -7.39 -5.69
CA TYR A 41 16.55 -7.67 -4.61
C TYR A 41 15.11 -7.50 -5.06
N GLN A 42 14.33 -8.56 -4.97
CA GLN A 42 12.90 -8.55 -5.24
C GLN A 42 12.12 -8.49 -3.91
N PRO A 43 11.37 -7.41 -3.65
CA PRO A 43 10.50 -7.39 -2.49
C PRO A 43 9.41 -8.47 -2.66
N GLY A 44 9.34 -9.37 -1.71
CA GLY A 44 8.36 -10.45 -1.70
C GLY A 44 7.29 -10.26 -0.64
N LEU A 45 6.31 -11.17 -0.61
CA LEU A 45 5.28 -11.27 0.45
C LEU A 45 4.43 -10.01 0.64
N GLY A 46 4.18 -9.23 -0.43
CA GLY A 46 3.33 -8.04 -0.34
C GLY A 46 3.96 -6.90 0.47
N ARG A 47 5.27 -6.72 0.38
CA ARG A 47 6.00 -5.57 0.97
C ARG A 47 6.40 -4.59 -0.13
N SER A 48 5.54 -3.59 -0.37
CA SER A 48 5.75 -2.55 -1.40
C SER A 48 6.12 -3.11 -2.77
N GLU A 49 5.47 -4.21 -3.15
CA GLU A 49 5.72 -4.94 -4.39
C GLU A 49 4.94 -4.31 -5.54
N TYR A 50 5.63 -3.98 -6.64
CA TYR A 50 4.97 -3.60 -7.88
C TYR A 50 4.54 -4.84 -8.65
N ARG A 51 3.28 -4.86 -9.10
CA ARG A 51 2.75 -5.88 -10.01
C ARG A 51 2.00 -5.26 -11.17
N GLN A 52 2.23 -5.80 -12.35
CA GLN A 52 1.42 -5.53 -13.53
C GLN A 52 0.50 -6.73 -13.76
N THR A 53 -0.80 -6.49 -13.83
CA THR A 53 -1.80 -7.49 -14.24
C THR A 53 -2.26 -7.21 -15.68
N ALA A 54 -3.17 -8.02 -16.19
CA ALA A 54 -3.73 -7.77 -17.52
C ALA A 54 -4.50 -6.44 -17.61
N ASN A 55 -5.09 -5.98 -16.50
CA ASN A 55 -5.98 -4.83 -16.48
C ASN A 55 -5.50 -3.68 -15.61
N ASN A 56 -4.55 -3.89 -14.69
CA ASN A 56 -4.20 -2.89 -13.69
C ASN A 56 -2.70 -2.88 -13.38
N ARG A 57 -2.25 -1.79 -12.77
CA ARG A 57 -0.94 -1.66 -12.11
C ARG A 57 -1.16 -1.62 -10.60
N LEU A 58 -0.45 -2.43 -9.86
CA LEU A 58 -0.66 -2.60 -8.43
C LEU A 58 0.61 -2.25 -7.64
N ILE A 59 0.42 -1.60 -6.50
CA ILE A 59 1.39 -1.60 -5.40
C ILE A 59 0.78 -2.43 -4.28
N VAL A 60 1.41 -3.56 -3.97
CA VAL A 60 0.95 -4.50 -2.95
C VAL A 60 1.81 -4.34 -1.71
N ASP A 61 1.24 -3.78 -0.66
CA ASP A 61 1.89 -3.55 0.64
C ASP A 61 1.00 -4.07 1.78
N ALA A 62 0.62 -5.35 1.70
CA ALA A 62 -0.37 -5.99 2.55
C ALA A 62 0.21 -7.03 3.52
N TYR A 63 1.50 -6.91 3.86
CA TYR A 63 2.14 -7.74 4.87
C TYR A 63 1.81 -7.25 6.28
N ASN A 64 1.90 -5.94 6.52
CA ASN A 64 1.49 -5.31 7.77
C ASN A 64 1.13 -3.83 7.52
N ALA A 65 0.31 -3.26 8.41
CA ALA A 65 -0.06 -1.85 8.37
C ALA A 65 -0.08 -1.25 9.76
N ASN A 66 0.58 -0.09 9.87
CA ASN A 66 0.50 0.81 11.02
C ASN A 66 0.34 2.24 10.50
N PRO A 67 0.02 3.22 11.36
CA PRO A 67 -0.26 4.59 10.94
C PRO A 67 0.86 5.24 10.13
N THR A 68 2.11 5.04 10.54
CA THR A 68 3.29 5.60 9.87
C THR A 68 3.48 5.01 8.48
N SER A 69 3.40 3.69 8.36
CA SER A 69 3.57 3.02 7.06
C SER A 69 2.38 3.25 6.13
N MET A 70 1.17 3.42 6.66
CA MET A 70 -0.01 3.76 5.88
C MET A 70 0.12 5.17 5.29
N HIS A 71 0.47 6.15 6.11
CA HIS A 71 0.74 7.52 5.68
C HIS A 71 1.84 7.57 4.60
N ALA A 72 2.99 6.93 4.85
CA ALA A 72 4.10 6.90 3.90
C ALA A 72 3.70 6.28 2.55
N ALA A 73 2.90 5.21 2.56
CA ALA A 73 2.42 4.59 1.32
C ALA A 73 1.44 5.50 0.55
N LEU A 74 0.53 6.17 1.24
CA LEU A 74 -0.40 7.13 0.65
C LEU A 74 0.33 8.34 0.07
N GLU A 75 1.28 8.90 0.80
CA GLU A 75 2.09 10.03 0.35
C GLU A 75 2.89 9.68 -0.92
N ASN A 76 3.55 8.52 -0.95
CA ASN A 76 4.23 8.05 -2.17
C ASN A 76 3.24 7.81 -3.31
N PHE A 77 2.06 7.25 -3.03
CA PHE A 77 1.05 6.97 -4.05
C PHE A 77 0.48 8.24 -4.68
N ARG A 78 0.38 9.34 -3.92
CA ARG A 78 -0.03 10.65 -4.44
C ARG A 78 0.91 11.18 -5.52
N HIS A 79 2.22 10.94 -5.39
CA HIS A 79 3.23 11.40 -6.35
C HIS A 79 3.28 10.57 -7.64
N ILE A 80 2.60 9.43 -7.69
CA ILE A 80 2.54 8.63 -8.90
C ILE A 80 1.64 9.32 -9.93
N ASN A 81 2.17 9.50 -11.14
CA ASN A 81 1.37 10.02 -12.25
C ASN A 81 0.55 8.88 -12.89
N ALA A 82 -0.75 8.87 -12.64
CA ALA A 82 -1.69 7.93 -13.23
C ALA A 82 -3.07 8.60 -13.41
N GLU A 83 -3.73 8.32 -14.52
CA GLU A 83 -5.04 8.89 -14.84
C GLU A 83 -6.13 8.43 -13.87
N ARG A 84 -6.06 7.15 -13.46
CA ARG A 84 -7.00 6.56 -12.51
C ARG A 84 -6.25 5.95 -11.33
N LYS A 85 -6.39 6.58 -10.18
CA LYS A 85 -5.86 6.10 -8.90
C LYS A 85 -6.97 5.50 -8.04
N MET A 86 -6.71 4.33 -7.50
CA MET A 86 -7.59 3.62 -6.58
C MET A 86 -6.81 3.12 -5.38
N ALA A 87 -7.43 3.08 -4.20
CA ALA A 87 -6.84 2.46 -3.02
C ALA A 87 -7.76 1.38 -2.43
N ILE A 88 -7.19 0.26 -2.00
CA ILE A 88 -7.85 -0.79 -1.23
C ILE A 88 -7.12 -0.87 0.11
N LEU A 89 -7.76 -0.35 1.17
CA LEU A 89 -7.16 -0.15 2.47
C LEU A 89 -7.84 -1.02 3.52
N GLY A 90 -7.09 -1.91 4.12
CA GLY A 90 -7.55 -2.76 5.22
C GLY A 90 -7.22 -2.19 6.59
N ASP A 91 -8.00 -2.59 7.58
CA ASP A 91 -7.81 -2.16 8.97
C ASP A 91 -6.36 -2.33 9.44
N MET A 92 -5.91 -1.37 10.25
CA MET A 92 -4.65 -1.44 11.00
C MET A 92 -4.90 -2.13 12.34
N ASN A 93 -4.12 -3.16 12.64
CA ASN A 93 -4.23 -3.87 13.91
C ASN A 93 -3.12 -3.45 14.88
N GLU A 94 -3.24 -3.94 16.13
CA GLU A 94 -2.24 -3.72 17.20
C GLU A 94 -2.06 -2.26 17.65
N LEU A 95 -3.07 -1.41 17.41
CA LEU A 95 -3.03 0.02 17.79
C LEU A 95 -3.62 0.29 19.19
N GLY A 96 -4.19 -0.72 19.85
CA GLY A 96 -4.77 -0.54 21.18
C GLY A 96 -5.81 0.59 21.22
N VAL A 97 -5.65 1.47 22.20
CA VAL A 97 -6.56 2.60 22.44
C VAL A 97 -6.54 3.67 21.35
N ASP A 98 -5.45 3.77 20.60
CA ASP A 98 -5.27 4.78 19.54
C ASP A 98 -5.94 4.36 18.22
N SER A 99 -6.49 3.13 18.16
CA SER A 99 -7.00 2.56 16.92
C SER A 99 -8.04 3.45 16.22
N GLU A 100 -8.99 3.99 16.98
CA GLU A 100 -10.05 4.83 16.42
C GLU A 100 -9.50 6.14 15.84
N ALA A 101 -8.64 6.82 16.60
CA ALA A 101 -8.04 8.09 16.18
C ALA A 101 -7.17 7.92 14.93
N GLU A 102 -6.40 6.86 14.87
CA GLU A 102 -5.51 6.59 13.74
C GLU A 102 -6.25 6.17 12.48
N HIS A 103 -7.32 5.36 12.58
CA HIS A 103 -8.16 5.06 11.42
C HIS A 103 -8.88 6.30 10.90
N LEU A 104 -9.36 7.18 11.81
CA LEU A 104 -9.97 8.45 11.44
C LEU A 104 -8.97 9.36 10.71
N ARG A 105 -7.72 9.44 11.21
CA ARG A 105 -6.66 10.22 10.59
C ARG A 105 -6.34 9.76 9.17
N ILE A 106 -6.13 8.45 8.98
CA ILE A 106 -5.85 7.88 7.66
C ILE A 106 -7.04 8.03 6.72
N ALA A 107 -8.26 7.80 7.18
CA ALA A 107 -9.46 8.01 6.36
C ALA A 107 -9.60 9.48 5.92
N THR A 108 -9.32 10.43 6.81
CA THR A 108 -9.32 11.87 6.49
C THR A 108 -8.26 12.22 5.45
N GLU A 109 -7.06 11.66 5.57
CA GLU A 109 -5.96 11.86 4.62
C GLU A 109 -6.33 11.37 3.21
N VAL A 110 -6.93 10.17 3.12
CA VAL A 110 -7.35 9.60 1.83
C VAL A 110 -8.48 10.41 1.20
N ILE A 111 -9.47 10.84 2.00
CA ILE A 111 -10.58 11.67 1.53
C ILE A 111 -10.07 13.02 0.98
N GLY A 112 -9.02 13.59 1.56
CA GLY A 112 -8.39 14.83 1.12
C GLY A 112 -7.38 14.68 -0.02
N SER A 113 -7.19 13.47 -0.56
CA SER A 113 -6.20 13.19 -1.60
C SER A 113 -6.79 13.29 -3.03
N ASP A 114 -5.94 13.04 -4.02
CA ASP A 114 -6.33 12.96 -5.45
C ASP A 114 -6.85 11.56 -5.86
N ILE A 115 -6.95 10.62 -4.93
CA ILE A 115 -7.52 9.29 -5.16
C ILE A 115 -9.02 9.42 -5.35
N LYS A 116 -9.57 8.86 -6.44
CA LYS A 116 -10.99 9.00 -6.78
C LYS A 116 -11.86 7.79 -6.43
N GLU A 117 -11.23 6.68 -6.09
CA GLU A 117 -11.93 5.47 -5.68
C GLU A 117 -11.19 4.81 -4.51
N VAL A 118 -11.90 4.57 -3.40
CA VAL A 118 -11.33 3.94 -2.21
C VAL A 118 -12.24 2.83 -1.72
N TRP A 119 -11.65 1.67 -1.52
CA TRP A 119 -12.30 0.51 -0.90
C TRP A 119 -11.69 0.29 0.47
N PHE A 120 -12.48 0.48 1.51
CA PHE A 120 -12.08 0.20 2.87
C PHE A 120 -12.55 -1.17 3.31
N VAL A 121 -11.68 -1.91 4.00
CA VAL A 121 -11.93 -3.30 4.40
C VAL A 121 -11.72 -3.45 5.90
N GLY A 122 -12.81 -3.74 6.61
CA GLY A 122 -12.84 -3.93 8.05
C GLY A 122 -13.72 -2.95 8.81
N GLY A 123 -14.03 -3.30 10.04
CA GLY A 123 -14.99 -2.55 10.87
C GLY A 123 -14.43 -1.24 11.43
N LYS A 124 -13.10 -1.13 11.57
CA LYS A 124 -12.45 0.06 12.15
C LYS A 124 -12.50 1.24 11.18
N PHE A 125 -12.22 1.02 9.90
CA PHE A 125 -12.43 2.04 8.87
C PHE A 125 -13.90 2.38 8.68
N ALA A 126 -14.82 1.41 8.77
CA ALA A 126 -16.24 1.69 8.70
C ALA A 126 -16.70 2.63 9.84
N ALA A 127 -16.20 2.40 11.06
CA ALA A 127 -16.46 3.27 12.20
C ALA A 127 -15.87 4.68 12.01
N ALA A 128 -14.64 4.79 11.46
CA ALA A 128 -14.02 6.07 11.18
C ALA A 128 -14.82 6.88 10.14
N LEU A 129 -15.22 6.23 9.04
CA LEU A 129 -15.98 6.88 7.96
C LEU A 129 -17.36 7.37 8.39
N SER A 130 -18.00 6.72 9.37
CA SER A 130 -19.28 7.20 9.92
C SER A 130 -19.20 8.60 10.55
N LYS A 131 -17.97 9.09 10.83
CA LYS A 131 -17.70 10.40 11.43
C LYS A 131 -17.22 11.46 10.42
N LEU A 132 -17.10 11.08 9.14
CA LEU A 132 -16.57 11.94 8.10
C LEU A 132 -17.62 12.24 7.03
N SER A 133 -17.50 13.43 6.44
CA SER A 133 -18.24 13.77 5.24
C SER A 133 -17.41 13.36 4.01
N VAL A 134 -17.95 12.48 3.20
CA VAL A 134 -17.29 12.01 1.97
C VAL A 134 -17.68 12.95 0.82
N PRO A 135 -16.70 13.52 0.09
CA PRO A 135 -16.96 14.34 -1.09
C PRO A 135 -17.73 13.57 -2.17
N ALA A 136 -18.61 14.24 -2.89
CA ALA A 136 -19.46 13.60 -3.91
C ALA A 136 -18.67 13.04 -5.12
N ASP A 137 -17.45 13.53 -5.34
CA ASP A 137 -16.57 13.10 -6.44
C ASP A 137 -15.62 11.96 -6.01
N LEU A 138 -15.66 11.52 -4.77
CA LEU A 138 -14.94 10.36 -4.25
C LEU A 138 -15.86 9.15 -4.13
N GLN A 139 -15.54 8.09 -4.85
CA GLN A 139 -16.23 6.82 -4.74
C GLN A 139 -15.68 6.02 -3.56
N VAL A 140 -16.49 5.81 -2.53
CA VAL A 140 -16.12 5.02 -1.35
C VAL A 140 -16.98 3.77 -1.26
N ARG A 141 -16.32 2.61 -1.10
CA ARG A 141 -16.98 1.33 -0.79
C ARG A 141 -16.44 0.77 0.51
N LEU A 142 -17.32 0.19 1.28
CA LEU A 142 -17.02 -0.47 2.56
C LEU A 142 -17.26 -1.96 2.45
N PHE A 143 -16.30 -2.75 2.88
CA PHE A 143 -16.36 -4.20 2.91
C PHE A 143 -16.07 -4.72 4.32
N ALA A 144 -16.82 -5.70 4.75
CA ALA A 144 -16.62 -6.31 6.07
C ALA A 144 -15.27 -7.07 6.13
N ASP A 145 -14.92 -7.74 5.04
CA ASP A 145 -13.76 -8.63 4.96
C ASP A 145 -13.29 -8.83 3.51
N ILE A 146 -12.26 -9.66 3.36
CA ILE A 146 -11.66 -10.01 2.07
C ILE A 146 -12.63 -10.76 1.13
N ASP A 147 -13.54 -11.56 1.67
CA ASP A 147 -14.44 -12.38 0.86
C ASP A 147 -15.50 -11.49 0.20
N ALA A 148 -15.96 -10.44 0.91
CA ALA A 148 -16.81 -9.40 0.34
C ALA A 148 -16.10 -8.61 -0.78
N VAL A 149 -14.80 -8.31 -0.63
CA VAL A 149 -14.00 -7.66 -1.68
C VAL A 149 -13.87 -8.57 -2.90
N LYS A 150 -13.55 -9.86 -2.71
CA LYS A 150 -13.44 -10.83 -3.81
C LYS A 150 -14.75 -10.98 -4.58
N ALA A 151 -15.87 -11.03 -3.88
CA ALA A 151 -17.20 -11.07 -4.51
C ALA A 151 -17.43 -9.82 -5.39
N ALA A 152 -17.11 -8.64 -4.87
CA ALA A 152 -17.24 -7.39 -5.62
C ALA A 152 -16.33 -7.33 -6.86
N ILE A 153 -15.09 -7.83 -6.76
CA ILE A 153 -14.18 -7.94 -7.91
C ILE A 153 -14.72 -8.93 -8.94
N THR A 154 -15.29 -10.05 -8.50
CA THR A 154 -15.88 -11.06 -9.41
C THR A 154 -17.07 -10.47 -10.18
N GLU A 155 -17.87 -9.62 -9.53
CA GLU A 155 -19.01 -8.94 -10.16
C GLU A 155 -18.55 -7.84 -11.10
N GLN A 156 -17.63 -6.99 -10.67
CA GLN A 156 -17.11 -5.86 -11.43
C GLN A 156 -15.67 -5.54 -10.99
N ALA A 157 -14.69 -6.15 -11.66
CA ALA A 157 -13.28 -5.85 -11.42
C ALA A 157 -12.92 -4.42 -11.87
N PRO A 158 -12.13 -3.67 -11.09
CA PRO A 158 -11.49 -2.45 -11.54
C PRO A 158 -10.63 -2.71 -12.79
N LYS A 159 -10.58 -1.73 -13.72
CA LYS A 159 -9.75 -1.79 -14.92
C LYS A 159 -9.06 -0.45 -15.16
N ASP A 160 -7.94 -0.51 -15.83
CA ASP A 160 -7.15 0.65 -16.24
C ASP A 160 -6.78 1.56 -15.06
N ALA A 161 -6.59 0.96 -13.87
CA ALA A 161 -6.29 1.67 -12.65
C ALA A 161 -4.87 1.38 -12.14
N PHE A 162 -4.31 2.38 -11.45
CA PHE A 162 -3.18 2.15 -10.57
C PHE A 162 -3.72 1.99 -9.16
N ILE A 163 -3.51 0.83 -8.54
CA ILE A 163 -4.17 0.43 -7.30
C ILE A 163 -3.14 0.25 -6.18
N LEU A 164 -3.30 1.00 -5.10
CA LEU A 164 -2.59 0.74 -3.85
C LEU A 164 -3.39 -0.25 -3.00
N ILE A 165 -2.77 -1.37 -2.63
CA ILE A 165 -3.36 -2.39 -1.76
C ILE A 165 -2.55 -2.41 -0.46
N LYS A 166 -3.14 -1.96 0.67
CA LYS A 166 -2.46 -1.91 1.95
C LYS A 166 -3.38 -2.23 3.11
N GLY A 167 -2.89 -3.02 4.07
CA GLY A 167 -3.61 -3.39 5.28
C GLY A 167 -2.81 -4.33 6.16
N SER A 168 -3.27 -4.56 7.37
CA SER A 168 -2.70 -5.57 8.26
C SER A 168 -2.82 -6.97 7.65
N ASN A 169 -1.90 -7.87 7.96
CA ASN A 169 -1.87 -9.23 7.42
C ASN A 169 -3.21 -9.99 7.63
N SER A 170 -3.86 -9.78 8.75
CA SER A 170 -5.16 -10.40 9.06
C SER A 170 -6.28 -10.01 8.10
N THR A 171 -6.17 -8.87 7.39
CA THR A 171 -7.13 -8.47 6.35
C THR A 171 -6.97 -9.29 5.07
N ARG A 172 -5.87 -10.04 4.92
CA ARG A 172 -5.55 -10.94 3.81
C ARG A 172 -5.59 -10.30 2.43
N LEU A 173 -5.41 -8.98 2.33
CA LEU A 173 -5.46 -8.25 1.06
C LEU A 173 -4.40 -8.68 0.05
N HIS A 174 -3.31 -9.34 0.50
CA HIS A 174 -2.30 -9.97 -0.35
C HIS A 174 -2.87 -11.03 -1.31
N GLN A 175 -4.12 -11.47 -1.10
CA GLN A 175 -4.80 -12.44 -1.98
C GLN A 175 -5.51 -11.78 -3.17
N LEU A 176 -5.63 -10.45 -3.23
CA LEU A 176 -6.37 -9.74 -4.29
C LEU A 176 -5.65 -9.68 -5.64
N PRO A 177 -4.30 -9.55 -5.72
CA PRO A 177 -3.62 -9.32 -7.00
C PRO A 177 -3.97 -10.28 -8.14
N PRO A 178 -4.19 -11.59 -7.92
CA PRO A 178 -4.56 -12.51 -8.99
C PRO A 178 -5.97 -12.28 -9.55
N LEU A 179 -6.80 -11.48 -8.88
CA LEU A 179 -8.18 -11.19 -9.27
C LEU A 179 -8.33 -9.82 -9.96
N LEU A 180 -7.31 -8.99 -9.91
CA LEU A 180 -7.25 -7.62 -10.44
C LEU A 180 -6.42 -7.57 -11.71
#